data_3f97b862ee6b969bf4d8889c1cad52ac
#
_entry.id   3f97b862ee6b969bf4d8889c1cad52ac
#
_cell.length_a   1.000
_cell.length_b   1.000
_cell.length_c   1.000
_cell.angle_alpha   90.00
_cell.angle_beta   90.00
_cell.angle_gamma   90.00
#
_symmetry.space_group_name_H-M   'P 1'
#
loop_
_entity.id
_entity.type
_entity.pdbx_description
1 polymer ?
#
loop_
_entity_poly.entity_id
_entity_poly.type
_entity_poly.pdbx_seq_one_letter_code
_entity_poly.pdbx_strand_id
1 'polypeptide(L)'
;EVPGRDEDWKEKTIRNTSPEQFQQEFECEFLGSVNTLISPAKIKTMAFTQPKTSSAGLDVFEDPKKDKEYVVTVDVARGVSKDYSAFVVVDVTQMPFKIVAKYRNNEIKPLLFPHTIDKVAKAYNQAHVLVEVNDLGQQIAEALQFELEYPNLLMTTQRGRAGQILGAGFSGRGSGFGVKMTKQIKKIGCSNIKSLIEGDKVLINDFNIIEEMSTFVKKGQSWQAEEGCTDDLMMCLVIFGWLANQPFFKEMTDTNARKVLYDEQQHQIE
;
A
#
# COMPACT_ATOMS: atom_id res chain seq x y z
N GLU A 1 -21.51 21.60 22.76
CA GLU A 1 -21.60 23.06 22.45
C GLU A 1 -20.63 23.79 23.40
N VAL A 2 -19.76 24.62 22.87
CA VAL A 2 -18.81 25.42 23.64
C VAL A 2 -19.46 26.78 23.88
N PRO A 3 -19.66 27.22 25.14
CA PRO A 3 -20.28 28.51 25.43
C PRO A 3 -19.54 29.66 24.73
N GLY A 4 -20.28 30.55 24.04
CA GLY A 4 -19.73 31.71 23.32
C GLY A 4 -19.31 31.46 21.89
N ARG A 5 -19.54 30.27 21.35
CA ARG A 5 -19.29 29.92 19.92
C ARG A 5 -20.63 29.68 19.21
N ASP A 6 -21.37 30.77 18.99
CA ASP A 6 -22.64 30.79 18.27
C ASP A 6 -22.44 31.00 16.75
N GLU A 7 -23.53 31.06 15.99
CA GLU A 7 -23.48 31.26 14.53
C GLU A 7 -22.84 32.60 14.15
N ASP A 8 -23.07 33.65 14.94
CA ASP A 8 -22.45 34.96 14.71
C ASP A 8 -20.94 34.93 14.90
N TRP A 9 -20.44 34.17 15.88
CA TRP A 9 -19.01 33.92 16.06
C TRP A 9 -18.43 33.14 14.89
N LYS A 10 -19.15 32.12 14.40
CA LYS A 10 -18.76 31.31 13.23
C LYS A 10 -18.60 32.18 11.98
N GLU A 11 -19.61 33.00 11.67
CA GLU A 11 -19.56 33.89 10.50
C GLU A 11 -18.42 34.92 10.61
N LYS A 12 -18.19 35.50 11.77
CA LYS A 12 -17.08 36.45 12.00
C LYS A 12 -15.72 35.78 11.82
N THR A 13 -15.58 34.57 12.32
CA THR A 13 -14.33 33.83 12.21
C THR A 13 -14.05 33.43 10.76
N ILE A 14 -15.06 32.99 10.02
CA ILE A 14 -14.95 32.66 8.59
C ILE A 14 -14.56 33.91 7.77
N ARG A 15 -15.10 35.10 8.09
CA ARG A 15 -14.74 36.35 7.42
C ARG A 15 -13.29 36.78 7.68
N ASN A 16 -12.75 36.44 8.83
CA ASN A 16 -11.38 36.80 9.24
C ASN A 16 -10.32 35.77 8.81
N THR A 17 -10.74 34.57 8.42
CA THR A 17 -9.90 33.48 7.96
C THR A 17 -10.30 33.07 6.53
N SER A 18 -10.73 31.86 6.37
CA SER A 18 -11.45 31.36 5.19
C SER A 18 -12.39 30.24 5.61
N PRO A 19 -13.40 29.87 4.80
CA PRO A 19 -14.25 28.73 5.11
C PRO A 19 -13.44 27.44 5.32
N GLU A 20 -12.40 27.24 4.50
CA GLU A 20 -11.52 26.08 4.55
C GLU A 20 -10.70 26.07 5.85
N GLN A 21 -10.12 27.21 6.23
CA GLN A 21 -9.35 27.36 7.47
C GLN A 21 -10.23 27.21 8.71
N PHE A 22 -11.46 27.73 8.67
CA PHE A 22 -12.43 27.53 9.74
C PHE A 22 -12.79 26.06 9.96
N GLN A 23 -13.07 25.35 8.86
CA GLN A 23 -13.36 23.92 8.92
C GLN A 23 -12.19 23.11 9.49
N GLN A 24 -10.97 23.45 9.11
CA GLN A 24 -9.76 22.78 9.57
C GLN A 24 -9.46 23.03 11.05
N GLU A 25 -9.58 24.28 11.50
CA GLU A 25 -9.18 24.68 12.88
C GLU A 25 -10.28 24.48 13.93
N PHE A 26 -11.55 24.64 13.56
CA PHE A 26 -12.66 24.68 14.50
C PHE A 26 -13.70 23.56 14.34
N GLU A 27 -13.90 23.04 13.16
CA GLU A 27 -14.80 21.91 12.93
C GLU A 27 -14.05 20.57 12.95
N CYS A 28 -12.71 20.60 13.13
CA CYS A 28 -11.84 19.42 13.07
C CYS A 28 -12.07 18.58 11.82
N GLU A 29 -12.58 19.21 10.75
CA GLU A 29 -12.66 18.55 9.47
C GLU A 29 -11.26 18.44 8.90
N PHE A 30 -10.79 17.23 8.72
CA PHE A 30 -9.55 16.93 8.05
C PHE A 30 -9.76 17.29 6.57
N LEU A 31 -9.54 18.55 6.23
CA LEU A 31 -9.46 19.00 4.85
C LEU A 31 -8.09 18.54 4.33
N GLY A 32 -8.01 17.28 3.92
CA GLY A 32 -6.89 16.83 3.13
C GLY A 32 -6.73 17.76 1.92
N SER A 33 -5.50 17.89 1.44
CA SER A 33 -5.17 18.75 0.30
C SER A 33 -6.17 18.54 -0.85
N VAL A 34 -6.58 19.62 -1.51
CA VAL A 34 -7.59 19.62 -2.57
C VAL A 34 -7.20 18.78 -3.79
N ASN A 35 -5.89 18.48 -3.95
CA ASN A 35 -5.33 17.76 -5.10
C ASN A 35 -4.75 16.39 -4.73
N THR A 36 -5.36 15.68 -3.79
CA THR A 36 -4.93 14.32 -3.40
C THR A 36 -5.23 13.29 -4.48
N LEU A 37 -4.45 12.20 -4.49
CA LEU A 37 -4.69 11.08 -5.41
C LEU A 37 -6.07 10.46 -5.18
N ILE A 38 -6.41 10.17 -3.93
CA ILE A 38 -7.73 9.68 -3.52
C ILE A 38 -8.59 10.91 -3.19
N SER A 39 -9.84 10.90 -3.63
CA SER A 39 -10.72 12.05 -3.39
C SER A 39 -10.93 12.30 -1.89
N PRO A 40 -10.93 13.56 -1.44
CA PRO A 40 -11.20 13.89 -0.04
C PRO A 40 -12.54 13.32 0.46
N ALA A 41 -13.56 13.29 -0.41
CA ALA A 41 -14.85 12.68 -0.10
C ALA A 41 -14.72 11.19 0.25
N LYS A 42 -13.87 10.45 -0.47
CA LYS A 42 -13.61 9.04 -0.19
C LYS A 42 -12.83 8.87 1.11
N ILE A 43 -11.77 9.65 1.31
CA ILE A 43 -10.95 9.59 2.54
C ILE A 43 -11.83 9.84 3.78
N LYS A 44 -12.75 10.79 3.74
CA LYS A 44 -13.69 11.08 4.84
C LYS A 44 -14.62 9.91 5.18
N THR A 45 -14.90 9.01 4.26
CA THR A 45 -15.74 7.82 4.51
C THR A 45 -14.95 6.64 5.05
N MET A 46 -13.61 6.70 5.05
CA MET A 46 -12.77 5.61 5.52
C MET A 46 -12.75 5.58 7.05
N ALA A 47 -13.00 4.40 7.61
CA ALA A 47 -12.88 4.15 9.03
C ALA A 47 -11.58 3.40 9.30
N PHE A 48 -10.91 3.72 10.39
CA PHE A 48 -9.74 2.97 10.84
C PHE A 48 -10.07 2.15 12.10
N THR A 49 -9.31 1.09 12.28
CA THR A 49 -9.39 0.21 13.45
C THR A 49 -8.02 0.11 14.10
N GLN A 50 -8.01 -0.16 15.40
CA GLN A 50 -6.75 -0.47 16.08
C GLN A 50 -6.24 -1.83 15.62
N PRO A 51 -4.92 -2.00 15.41
CA PRO A 51 -4.36 -3.31 15.11
C PRO A 51 -4.56 -4.27 16.29
N LYS A 52 -4.73 -5.55 16.02
CA LYS A 52 -4.79 -6.60 17.04
C LYS A 52 -3.48 -6.68 17.83
N THR A 53 -2.37 -6.54 17.13
CA THR A 53 -1.02 -6.49 17.71
C THR A 53 -0.20 -5.42 17.01
N SER A 54 0.61 -4.70 17.80
CA SER A 54 1.55 -3.69 17.32
C SER A 54 2.88 -3.91 18.03
N SER A 55 3.94 -4.15 17.27
CA SER A 55 5.29 -4.39 17.83
C SER A 55 6.38 -4.07 16.82
N ALA A 56 7.36 -3.29 17.24
CA ALA A 56 8.56 -2.97 16.47
C ALA A 56 8.29 -2.46 15.04
N GLY A 57 7.22 -1.69 14.86
CA GLY A 57 6.79 -1.14 13.57
C GLY A 57 5.87 -2.04 12.76
N LEU A 58 5.60 -3.27 13.20
CA LEU A 58 4.64 -4.19 12.59
C LEU A 58 3.28 -4.07 13.30
N ASP A 59 2.26 -3.71 12.54
CA ASP A 59 0.87 -3.69 12.96
C ASP A 59 0.11 -4.80 12.22
N VAL A 60 -0.56 -5.67 12.98
CA VAL A 60 -1.36 -6.78 12.45
C VAL A 60 -2.84 -6.51 12.73
N PHE A 61 -3.65 -6.47 11.68
CA PHE A 61 -5.10 -6.28 11.75
C PHE A 61 -5.86 -7.61 11.69
N GLU A 62 -5.40 -8.53 10.84
CA GLU A 62 -5.92 -9.89 10.74
C GLU A 62 -4.79 -10.91 10.78
N ASP A 63 -4.95 -11.96 11.59
CA ASP A 63 -4.00 -13.06 11.64
C ASP A 63 -4.02 -13.86 10.33
N PRO A 64 -2.87 -14.46 9.92
CA PRO A 64 -2.82 -15.28 8.72
C PRO A 64 -3.75 -16.50 8.82
N LYS A 65 -4.42 -16.82 7.72
CA LYS A 65 -5.31 -18.00 7.58
C LYS A 65 -4.78 -18.91 6.49
N LYS A 66 -4.79 -20.24 6.70
CA LYS A 66 -4.18 -21.24 5.81
C LYS A 66 -4.76 -21.29 4.39
N ASP A 67 -6.01 -20.92 4.23
CA ASP A 67 -6.78 -20.95 2.98
C ASP A 67 -6.71 -19.62 2.20
N LYS A 68 -5.86 -18.70 2.64
CA LYS A 68 -5.76 -17.37 2.07
C LYS A 68 -4.47 -17.17 1.26
N GLU A 69 -4.58 -16.36 0.22
CA GLU A 69 -3.46 -15.90 -0.60
C GLU A 69 -3.11 -14.46 -0.25
N TYR A 70 -1.81 -14.21 -0.10
CA TYR A 70 -1.31 -12.91 0.34
C TYR A 70 -0.23 -12.38 -0.58
N VAL A 71 -0.17 -11.06 -0.67
CA VAL A 71 0.90 -10.34 -1.35
C VAL A 71 1.52 -9.33 -0.38
N VAL A 72 2.83 -9.21 -0.41
CA VAL A 72 3.59 -8.18 0.31
C VAL A 72 4.20 -7.23 -0.70
N THR A 73 3.91 -5.95 -0.61
CA THR A 73 4.56 -4.90 -1.40
C THR A 73 5.43 -4.04 -0.52
N VAL A 74 6.67 -3.85 -0.93
CA VAL A 74 7.74 -3.29 -0.11
C VAL A 74 8.30 -2.03 -0.74
N ASP A 75 8.36 -0.96 0.04
CA ASP A 75 9.08 0.27 -0.24
C ASP A 75 10.27 0.40 0.70
N VAL A 76 11.45 0.70 0.16
CA VAL A 76 12.71 0.66 0.89
C VAL A 76 13.26 2.07 1.06
N ALA A 77 13.40 2.50 2.31
CA ALA A 77 14.02 3.79 2.65
C ALA A 77 15.43 3.93 2.07
N ARG A 78 15.78 5.12 1.64
CA ARG A 78 17.11 5.46 1.11
C ARG A 78 18.21 5.55 2.18
N GLY A 79 17.90 5.18 3.44
CA GLY A 79 18.86 5.23 4.55
C GLY A 79 19.14 6.64 5.09
N VAL A 80 18.35 7.63 4.72
CA VAL A 80 18.41 9.00 5.25
C VAL A 80 17.29 9.13 6.29
N SER A 81 17.61 9.52 7.50
CA SER A 81 16.83 9.46 8.76
C SER A 81 15.38 9.99 8.75
N LYS A 82 14.80 10.31 7.61
CA LYS A 82 13.40 10.77 7.46
C LYS A 82 12.50 9.79 6.70
N ASP A 83 13.08 8.88 5.91
CA ASP A 83 12.31 7.93 5.11
C ASP A 83 12.15 6.62 5.89
N TYR A 84 10.99 6.02 5.79
CA TYR A 84 10.69 4.74 6.44
C TYR A 84 10.88 3.58 5.48
N SER A 85 11.45 2.48 5.96
CA SER A 85 11.28 1.19 5.31
C SER A 85 9.89 0.67 5.64
N ALA A 86 9.09 0.39 4.63
CA ALA A 86 7.69 0.03 4.80
C ALA A 86 7.30 -1.17 3.93
N PHE A 87 6.31 -1.92 4.38
CA PHE A 87 5.57 -2.86 3.55
C PHE A 87 4.12 -2.98 4.01
N VAL A 88 3.26 -3.41 3.10
CA VAL A 88 1.89 -3.80 3.39
C VAL A 88 1.66 -5.25 2.99
N VAL A 89 0.88 -5.97 3.81
CA VAL A 89 0.40 -7.32 3.51
C VAL A 89 -1.06 -7.24 3.11
N VAL A 90 -1.37 -7.73 1.92
CA VAL A 90 -2.70 -7.68 1.35
C VAL A 90 -3.24 -9.09 1.17
N ASP A 91 -4.42 -9.40 1.75
CA ASP A 91 -5.22 -10.58 1.41
C ASP A 91 -5.82 -10.36 0.02
N VAL A 92 -5.42 -11.20 -0.93
CA VAL A 92 -5.84 -11.12 -2.33
C VAL A 92 -6.68 -12.32 -2.76
N THR A 93 -7.18 -13.09 -1.81
CA THR A 93 -7.97 -14.30 -2.07
C THR A 93 -9.23 -13.98 -2.85
N GLN A 94 -9.93 -12.91 -2.49
CA GLN A 94 -11.14 -12.43 -3.16
C GLN A 94 -11.33 -10.93 -2.96
N MET A 95 -12.07 -10.29 -3.86
CA MET A 95 -12.45 -8.88 -3.68
C MET A 95 -13.60 -8.74 -2.67
N PRO A 96 -13.62 -7.65 -1.89
CA PRO A 96 -12.59 -6.64 -1.82
C PRO A 96 -11.31 -7.17 -1.18
N PHE A 97 -10.15 -6.82 -1.74
CA PHE A 97 -8.84 -7.11 -1.14
C PHE A 97 -8.72 -6.40 0.20
N LYS A 98 -7.93 -6.93 1.13
CA LYS A 98 -7.80 -6.34 2.48
C LYS A 98 -6.35 -6.14 2.87
N ILE A 99 -6.03 -5.00 3.43
CA ILE A 99 -4.77 -4.82 4.14
C ILE A 99 -4.90 -5.48 5.50
N VAL A 100 -4.13 -6.56 5.72
CA VAL A 100 -4.19 -7.39 6.93
C VAL A 100 -3.04 -7.14 7.89
N ALA A 101 -1.93 -6.59 7.39
CA ALA A 101 -0.82 -6.11 8.20
C ALA A 101 -0.05 -5.01 7.47
N LYS A 102 0.65 -4.18 8.22
CA LYS A 102 1.62 -3.22 7.70
C LYS A 102 2.86 -3.19 8.57
N TYR A 103 3.97 -2.80 7.98
CA TYR A 103 5.21 -2.48 8.66
C TYR A 103 5.68 -1.10 8.27
N ARG A 104 6.16 -0.31 9.23
CA ARG A 104 6.75 1.00 9.00
C ARG A 104 7.79 1.30 10.08
N ASN A 105 9.04 1.49 9.69
CA ASN A 105 10.11 1.74 10.64
C ASN A 105 11.23 2.54 9.97
N ASN A 106 11.68 3.64 10.59
CA ASN A 106 12.79 4.47 10.11
C ASN A 106 14.13 4.19 10.82
N GLU A 107 14.15 3.29 11.80
CA GLU A 107 15.33 2.92 12.59
C GLU A 107 15.89 1.56 12.19
N ILE A 108 15.15 0.77 11.41
CA ILE A 108 15.59 -0.56 11.00
C ILE A 108 16.83 -0.46 10.12
N LYS A 109 17.85 -1.24 10.50
CA LYS A 109 19.06 -1.34 9.68
C LYS A 109 18.73 -2.08 8.37
N PRO A 110 19.24 -1.62 7.21
CA PRO A 110 18.98 -2.29 5.92
C PRO A 110 19.26 -3.79 5.92
N LEU A 111 20.30 -4.25 6.61
CA LEU A 111 20.64 -5.68 6.72
C LEU A 111 19.60 -6.51 7.49
N LEU A 112 18.79 -5.90 8.35
CA LEU A 112 17.78 -6.61 9.13
C LEU A 112 16.39 -6.59 8.45
N PHE A 113 16.17 -5.67 7.54
CA PHE A 113 14.87 -5.51 6.89
C PHE A 113 14.46 -6.73 6.06
N PRO A 114 15.35 -7.40 5.28
CA PRO A 114 15.01 -8.66 4.58
C PRO A 114 14.50 -9.75 5.53
N HIS A 115 15.12 -9.90 6.70
CA HIS A 115 14.69 -10.88 7.70
C HIS A 115 13.29 -10.59 8.25
N THR A 116 12.93 -9.30 8.40
CA THR A 116 11.59 -8.89 8.82
C THR A 116 10.56 -9.22 7.74
N ILE A 117 10.87 -8.92 6.47
CA ILE A 117 10.01 -9.25 5.33
C ILE A 117 9.82 -10.77 5.24
N ASP A 118 10.91 -11.54 5.26
CA ASP A 118 10.89 -13.01 5.18
C ASP A 118 10.02 -13.63 6.27
N LYS A 119 10.23 -13.21 7.52
CA LYS A 119 9.46 -13.70 8.67
C LYS A 119 7.97 -13.44 8.52
N VAL A 120 7.59 -12.24 8.13
CA VAL A 120 6.17 -11.86 7.98
C VAL A 120 5.57 -12.56 6.76
N ALA A 121 6.23 -12.55 5.62
CA ALA A 121 5.74 -13.17 4.42
C ALA A 121 5.58 -14.70 4.56
N LYS A 122 6.50 -15.39 5.26
CA LYS A 122 6.36 -16.80 5.61
C LYS A 122 5.17 -17.07 6.54
N ALA A 123 4.92 -16.19 7.52
CA ALA A 123 3.77 -16.30 8.40
C ALA A 123 2.44 -16.15 7.63
N TYR A 124 2.40 -15.29 6.62
CA TYR A 124 1.26 -15.10 5.71
C TYR A 124 1.33 -16.06 4.49
N ASN A 125 1.43 -17.36 4.77
CA ASN A 125 1.39 -18.46 3.79
C ASN A 125 2.42 -18.35 2.66
N GLN A 126 3.64 -17.93 2.95
CA GLN A 126 4.67 -17.65 1.95
C GLN A 126 4.17 -16.66 0.88
N ALA A 127 3.64 -15.54 1.32
CA ALA A 127 3.07 -14.50 0.47
C ALA A 127 3.98 -14.14 -0.71
N HIS A 128 3.41 -13.77 -1.84
CA HIS A 128 4.18 -13.22 -2.94
C HIS A 128 4.77 -11.85 -2.57
N VAL A 129 6.09 -11.70 -2.64
CA VAL A 129 6.79 -10.48 -2.24
C VAL A 129 7.23 -9.69 -3.46
N LEU A 130 6.83 -8.43 -3.56
CA LEU A 130 7.28 -7.48 -4.59
C LEU A 130 8.02 -6.31 -3.94
N VAL A 131 9.31 -6.20 -4.19
CA VAL A 131 10.18 -5.15 -3.64
C VAL A 131 10.38 -4.05 -4.68
N GLU A 132 10.29 -2.78 -4.28
CA GLU A 132 10.82 -1.68 -5.08
C GLU A 132 12.35 -1.71 -5.05
N VAL A 133 12.99 -1.84 -6.23
CA VAL A 133 14.44 -2.07 -6.34
C VAL A 133 15.23 -0.82 -6.74
N ASN A 134 14.70 0.35 -6.43
CA ASN A 134 15.48 1.58 -6.53
C ASN A 134 16.44 1.66 -5.32
N ASP A 135 17.59 2.25 -5.53
CA ASP A 135 18.59 2.49 -4.47
C ASP A 135 18.91 1.23 -3.65
N LEU A 136 18.60 1.20 -2.35
CA LEU A 136 18.87 0.07 -1.46
C LEU A 136 17.94 -1.14 -1.69
N GLY A 137 16.82 -0.95 -2.37
CA GLY A 137 15.86 -2.04 -2.61
C GLY A 137 16.42 -3.22 -3.38
N GLN A 138 17.40 -2.99 -4.26
CA GLN A 138 18.10 -4.08 -4.96
C GLN A 138 18.81 -5.00 -3.98
N GLN A 139 19.50 -4.46 -2.98
CA GLN A 139 20.21 -5.25 -1.96
C GLN A 139 19.23 -6.06 -1.09
N ILE A 140 18.06 -5.46 -0.77
CA ILE A 140 17.01 -6.14 -0.03
C ILE A 140 16.46 -7.33 -0.82
N ALA A 141 16.18 -7.14 -2.11
CA ALA A 141 15.68 -8.20 -2.98
C ALA A 141 16.72 -9.32 -3.18
N GLU A 142 17.99 -8.97 -3.34
CA GLU A 142 19.11 -9.93 -3.44
C GLU A 142 19.28 -10.73 -2.16
N ALA A 143 19.22 -10.10 -0.98
CA ALA A 143 19.28 -10.78 0.30
C ALA A 143 18.11 -11.76 0.50
N LEU A 144 16.88 -11.35 0.15
CA LEU A 144 15.71 -12.25 0.17
C LEU A 144 15.93 -13.47 -0.73
N GLN A 145 16.48 -13.30 -1.93
CA GLN A 145 16.66 -14.38 -2.89
C GLN A 145 17.85 -15.28 -2.54
N PHE A 146 19.01 -14.69 -2.29
CA PHE A 146 20.27 -15.47 -2.24
C PHE A 146 20.71 -15.83 -0.81
N GLU A 147 20.34 -15.03 0.19
CA GLU A 147 20.70 -15.32 1.58
C GLU A 147 19.59 -16.06 2.33
N LEU A 148 18.32 -15.66 2.09
CA LEU A 148 17.15 -16.20 2.76
C LEU A 148 16.40 -17.25 1.92
N GLU A 149 16.76 -17.40 0.64
CA GLU A 149 16.17 -18.34 -0.32
C GLU A 149 14.64 -18.26 -0.33
N TYR A 150 14.10 -17.01 -0.30
CA TYR A 150 12.66 -16.80 -0.24
C TYR A 150 12.00 -17.23 -1.56
N PRO A 151 11.05 -18.19 -1.54
CA PRO A 151 10.60 -18.86 -2.77
C PRO A 151 9.68 -18.02 -3.65
N ASN A 152 8.90 -17.11 -3.06
CA ASN A 152 7.85 -16.35 -3.77
C ASN A 152 8.25 -14.88 -3.98
N LEU A 153 9.54 -14.60 -4.19
CA LEU A 153 10.00 -13.28 -4.58
C LEU A 153 9.64 -13.03 -6.05
N LEU A 154 8.86 -11.96 -6.29
CA LEU A 154 8.41 -11.61 -7.64
C LEU A 154 9.52 -10.95 -8.46
N MET A 155 9.59 -11.34 -9.72
CA MET A 155 10.57 -10.85 -10.67
C MET A 155 9.90 -10.06 -11.79
N THR A 156 10.60 -9.07 -12.31
CA THR A 156 10.16 -8.34 -13.51
C THR A 156 11.11 -8.55 -14.67
N THR A 157 10.56 -8.52 -15.87
CA THR A 157 11.33 -8.58 -17.13
C THR A 157 11.05 -7.32 -17.94
N GLN A 158 12.10 -6.74 -18.51
CA GLN A 158 11.98 -5.60 -19.40
C GLN A 158 11.52 -6.05 -20.79
N ARG A 159 10.35 -5.59 -21.24
CA ARG A 159 9.83 -5.91 -22.58
C ARG A 159 9.66 -4.64 -23.42
N GLY A 160 10.74 -4.18 -24.07
CA GLY A 160 10.71 -3.10 -25.06
C GLY A 160 9.83 -1.91 -24.65
N ARG A 161 8.86 -1.55 -25.50
CA ARG A 161 7.92 -0.43 -25.25
C ARG A 161 6.89 -0.70 -24.14
N ALA A 162 6.63 -1.96 -23.80
CA ALA A 162 5.69 -2.32 -22.74
C ALA A 162 6.27 -2.05 -21.34
N GLY A 163 7.58 -1.81 -21.23
CA GLY A 163 8.25 -1.56 -19.94
C GLY A 163 8.43 -2.83 -19.13
N GLN A 164 8.40 -2.70 -17.80
CA GLN A 164 8.52 -3.84 -16.89
C GLN A 164 7.20 -4.60 -16.82
N ILE A 165 7.29 -5.91 -16.95
CA ILE A 165 6.17 -6.85 -16.79
C ILE A 165 6.59 -7.89 -15.77
N LEU A 166 5.67 -8.33 -14.92
CA LEU A 166 5.89 -9.44 -14.03
C LEU A 166 6.16 -10.70 -14.85
N GLY A 167 7.31 -11.34 -14.63
CA GLY A 167 7.69 -12.58 -15.31
C GLY A 167 7.33 -13.78 -14.45
N ALA A 168 6.74 -14.81 -15.06
CA ALA A 168 6.62 -16.13 -14.46
C ALA A 168 8.01 -16.80 -14.48
N GLY A 169 8.76 -16.60 -13.44
CA GLY A 169 9.86 -17.42 -12.94
C GLY A 169 10.80 -18.11 -13.92
N PHE A 170 11.55 -17.40 -14.78
CA PHE A 170 12.85 -17.88 -15.28
C PHE A 170 13.64 -16.70 -15.85
N SER A 171 14.93 -16.65 -15.51
CA SER A 171 15.87 -15.61 -15.92
C SER A 171 16.09 -15.58 -17.44
N GLY A 172 15.27 -14.79 -18.14
CA GLY A 172 15.63 -14.33 -19.49
C GLY A 172 16.58 -13.11 -19.40
N ARG A 173 17.27 -12.78 -20.49
CA ARG A 173 18.04 -11.53 -20.56
C ARG A 173 17.16 -10.34 -20.17
N GLY A 174 17.55 -9.59 -19.12
CA GLY A 174 16.84 -8.42 -18.65
C GLY A 174 15.76 -8.69 -17.59
N SER A 175 15.72 -9.87 -16.96
CA SER A 175 14.93 -10.12 -15.78
C SER A 175 15.71 -9.73 -14.51
N GLY A 176 15.02 -9.19 -13.51
CA GLY A 176 15.56 -8.83 -12.20
C GLY A 176 14.53 -9.00 -11.10
N PHE A 177 14.99 -9.14 -9.88
CA PHE A 177 14.10 -9.21 -8.72
C PHE A 177 13.41 -7.87 -8.48
N GLY A 178 12.14 -7.94 -8.08
CA GLY A 178 11.37 -6.75 -7.74
C GLY A 178 10.99 -5.87 -8.93
N VAL A 179 10.59 -4.64 -8.65
CA VAL A 179 10.16 -3.65 -9.64
C VAL A 179 10.95 -2.35 -9.50
N LYS A 180 11.51 -1.86 -10.60
CA LYS A 180 12.15 -0.54 -10.62
C LYS A 180 11.10 0.54 -10.82
N MET A 181 10.88 1.40 -9.82
CA MET A 181 9.93 2.49 -9.92
C MET A 181 10.37 3.51 -10.97
N THR A 182 9.61 3.57 -12.05
CA THR A 182 9.75 4.56 -13.11
C THR A 182 8.53 5.48 -13.12
N LYS A 183 8.62 6.63 -13.80
CA LYS A 183 7.46 7.53 -13.97
C LYS A 183 6.24 6.81 -14.55
N GLN A 184 6.45 5.87 -15.48
CA GLN A 184 5.38 5.08 -16.09
C GLN A 184 4.75 4.11 -15.08
N ILE A 185 5.56 3.37 -14.32
CA ILE A 185 5.08 2.44 -13.31
C ILE A 185 4.34 3.18 -12.20
N LYS A 186 4.89 4.28 -11.68
CA LYS A 186 4.22 5.11 -10.68
C LYS A 186 2.87 5.63 -11.21
N LYS A 187 2.81 6.09 -12.46
CA LYS A 187 1.56 6.55 -13.08
C LYS A 187 0.51 5.44 -13.16
N ILE A 188 0.89 4.24 -13.61
CA ILE A 188 0.00 3.08 -13.69
C ILE A 188 -0.46 2.66 -12.29
N GLY A 189 0.48 2.55 -11.34
CA GLY A 189 0.19 2.20 -9.96
C GLY A 189 -0.78 3.17 -9.30
N CYS A 190 -0.52 4.48 -9.41
CA CYS A 190 -1.41 5.53 -8.90
C CYS A 190 -2.81 5.45 -9.52
N SER A 191 -2.91 5.27 -10.84
CA SER A 191 -4.21 5.18 -11.51
C SER A 191 -5.01 3.97 -11.05
N ASN A 192 -4.36 2.81 -10.93
CA ASN A 192 -5.03 1.58 -10.52
C ASN A 192 -5.41 1.57 -9.05
N ILE A 193 -4.50 1.97 -8.15
CA ILE A 193 -4.82 2.01 -6.72
C ILE A 193 -5.95 3.00 -6.43
N LYS A 194 -5.98 4.14 -7.12
CA LYS A 194 -7.12 5.06 -7.07
C LYS A 194 -8.42 4.36 -7.44
N SER A 195 -8.45 3.67 -8.58
CA SER A 195 -9.64 2.95 -9.05
C SER A 195 -10.09 1.85 -8.07
N LEU A 196 -9.14 1.13 -7.47
CA LEU A 196 -9.43 0.09 -6.48
C LEU A 196 -10.02 0.67 -5.19
N ILE A 197 -9.45 1.75 -4.67
CA ILE A 197 -9.89 2.39 -3.43
C ILE A 197 -11.23 3.09 -3.62
N GLU A 198 -11.38 3.91 -4.66
CA GLU A 198 -12.63 4.63 -4.93
C GLU A 198 -13.78 3.70 -5.32
N GLY A 199 -13.47 2.53 -5.87
CA GLY A 199 -14.44 1.47 -6.19
C GLY A 199 -14.71 0.47 -5.07
N ASP A 200 -14.28 0.72 -3.83
CA ASP A 200 -14.43 -0.19 -2.68
C ASP A 200 -13.89 -1.61 -2.91
N LYS A 201 -12.88 -1.74 -3.77
CA LYS A 201 -12.23 -3.01 -4.10
C LYS A 201 -11.01 -3.33 -3.22
N VAL A 202 -10.59 -2.39 -2.40
CA VAL A 202 -9.55 -2.57 -1.36
C VAL A 202 -10.06 -1.97 -0.06
N LEU A 203 -10.05 -2.76 1.01
CA LEU A 203 -10.38 -2.34 2.36
C LEU A 203 -9.10 -1.94 3.10
N ILE A 204 -9.09 -0.71 3.58
CA ILE A 204 -7.97 -0.09 4.28
C ILE A 204 -8.49 0.44 5.60
N ASN A 205 -8.00 -0.15 6.69
CA ASN A 205 -8.43 0.16 8.04
C ASN A 205 -7.29 0.73 8.90
N ASP A 206 -6.18 1.11 8.29
CA ASP A 206 -5.01 1.65 8.99
C ASP A 206 -5.01 3.18 8.97
N PHE A 207 -4.82 3.77 10.14
CA PHE A 207 -4.79 5.23 10.30
C PHE A 207 -3.63 5.88 9.54
N ASN A 208 -2.41 5.32 9.61
CA ASN A 208 -1.25 5.93 8.97
C ASN A 208 -1.33 5.90 7.44
N ILE A 209 -1.92 4.83 6.87
CA ILE A 209 -2.17 4.77 5.43
C ILE A 209 -3.19 5.84 5.01
N ILE A 210 -4.28 6.00 5.78
CA ILE A 210 -5.30 7.03 5.51
C ILE A 210 -4.70 8.44 5.66
N GLU A 211 -3.84 8.65 6.65
CA GLU A 211 -3.10 9.90 6.85
C GLU A 211 -2.21 10.21 5.63
N GLU A 212 -1.38 9.27 5.16
CA GLU A 212 -0.56 9.45 3.96
C GLU A 212 -1.39 9.69 2.70
N MET A 213 -2.56 9.06 2.55
CA MET A 213 -3.49 9.35 1.44
C MET A 213 -3.94 10.80 1.43
N SER A 214 -4.16 11.39 2.59
CA SER A 214 -4.65 12.77 2.74
C SER A 214 -3.61 13.83 2.39
N THR A 215 -2.33 13.44 2.37
CA THR A 215 -1.19 14.30 2.05
C THR A 215 -0.47 13.89 0.76
N PHE A 216 -0.94 12.86 0.07
CA PHE A 216 -0.35 12.39 -1.19
C PHE A 216 -0.94 13.14 -2.38
N VAL A 217 -0.25 14.20 -2.78
CA VAL A 217 -0.74 15.22 -3.71
C VAL A 217 -0.09 15.17 -5.08
N LYS A 218 -0.76 15.76 -6.04
CA LYS A 218 -0.21 15.94 -7.39
C LYS A 218 0.87 17.02 -7.39
N LYS A 219 2.08 16.66 -7.83
CA LYS A 219 3.19 17.60 -8.03
C LYS A 219 3.73 17.47 -9.45
N GLY A 220 3.42 18.45 -10.27
CA GLY A 220 3.70 18.39 -11.70
C GLY A 220 2.95 17.27 -12.40
N GLN A 221 3.70 16.30 -12.96
CA GLN A 221 3.11 15.13 -13.62
C GLN A 221 3.19 13.85 -12.77
N SER A 222 3.53 13.98 -11.49
CA SER A 222 3.67 12.86 -10.57
C SER A 222 2.85 13.10 -9.30
N TRP A 223 2.94 12.16 -8.37
CA TRP A 223 2.32 12.19 -7.05
C TRP A 223 3.37 11.98 -5.99
N GLN A 224 3.30 12.68 -4.88
CA GLN A 224 4.21 12.55 -3.75
C GLN A 224 3.57 13.15 -2.50
N ALA A 225 4.14 12.87 -1.33
CA ALA A 225 3.75 13.52 -0.10
C ALA A 225 3.95 15.04 -0.16
N GLU A 226 3.14 15.78 0.58
CA GLU A 226 3.36 17.20 0.87
C GLU A 226 4.65 17.41 1.65
N GLU A 227 5.14 18.64 1.66
CA GLU A 227 6.37 18.99 2.38
C GLU A 227 6.20 18.73 3.88
N GLY A 228 7.12 17.95 4.44
CA GLY A 228 7.09 17.54 5.84
C GLY A 228 6.27 16.28 6.14
N CYS A 229 5.56 15.73 5.14
CA CYS A 229 4.84 14.45 5.22
C CYS A 229 5.64 13.32 4.56
N THR A 230 5.17 12.10 4.75
CA THR A 230 5.76 10.88 4.19
C THR A 230 4.77 10.17 3.28
N ASP A 231 5.25 9.33 2.36
CA ASP A 231 4.43 8.54 1.43
C ASP A 231 4.87 7.07 1.31
N ASP A 232 5.62 6.57 2.28
CA ASP A 232 6.21 5.23 2.24
C ASP A 232 5.14 4.12 2.17
N LEU A 233 4.09 4.19 2.99
CA LEU A 233 2.96 3.27 2.95
C LEU A 233 2.11 3.48 1.69
N MET A 234 1.92 4.72 1.29
CA MET A 234 1.22 5.04 0.05
C MET A 234 1.99 4.52 -1.16
N MET A 235 3.33 4.54 -1.15
CA MET A 235 4.16 3.94 -2.19
C MET A 235 4.02 2.42 -2.22
N CYS A 236 3.94 1.74 -1.07
CA CYS A 236 3.57 0.31 -1.03
C CYS A 236 2.25 0.04 -1.74
N LEU A 237 1.22 0.90 -1.54
CA LEU A 237 -0.06 0.77 -2.25
C LEU A 237 0.05 1.08 -3.74
N VAL A 238 0.89 2.03 -4.14
CA VAL A 238 1.17 2.31 -5.57
C VAL A 238 1.81 1.09 -6.24
N ILE A 239 2.75 0.43 -5.56
CA ILE A 239 3.35 -0.84 -6.03
C ILE A 239 2.27 -1.92 -6.15
N PHE A 240 1.39 -2.05 -5.17
CA PHE A 240 0.25 -2.97 -5.24
C PHE A 240 -0.68 -2.64 -6.41
N GLY A 241 -1.01 -1.37 -6.63
CA GLY A 241 -1.82 -0.93 -7.77
C GLY A 241 -1.21 -1.30 -9.12
N TRP A 242 0.13 -1.21 -9.25
CA TRP A 242 0.82 -1.67 -10.44
C TRP A 242 0.77 -3.20 -10.56
N LEU A 243 1.02 -3.93 -9.49
CA LEU A 243 0.94 -5.39 -9.44
C LEU A 243 -0.45 -5.91 -9.83
N ALA A 244 -1.50 -5.30 -9.29
CA ALA A 244 -2.89 -5.68 -9.57
C ALA A 244 -3.29 -5.52 -11.05
N ASN A 245 -2.53 -4.76 -11.82
CA ASN A 245 -2.73 -4.62 -13.26
C ASN A 245 -1.97 -5.67 -14.10
N GLN A 246 -1.09 -6.47 -13.49
CA GLN A 246 -0.29 -7.46 -14.19
C GLN A 246 -1.12 -8.70 -14.55
N PRO A 247 -0.88 -9.33 -15.71
CA PRO A 247 -1.56 -10.57 -16.10
C PRO A 247 -1.44 -11.68 -15.05
N PHE A 248 -0.24 -11.88 -14.53
CA PHE A 248 0.04 -12.85 -13.46
C PHE A 248 -0.91 -12.69 -12.25
N PHE A 249 -1.08 -11.46 -11.78
CA PHE A 249 -1.96 -11.19 -10.63
C PHE A 249 -3.43 -11.48 -10.96
N LYS A 250 -3.87 -11.12 -12.17
CA LYS A 250 -5.24 -11.38 -12.62
C LYS A 250 -5.52 -12.87 -12.72
N GLU A 251 -4.59 -13.63 -13.29
CA GLU A 251 -4.72 -15.10 -13.38
C GLU A 251 -4.74 -15.74 -11.98
N MET A 252 -3.90 -15.29 -11.06
CA MET A 252 -3.87 -15.77 -9.68
C MET A 252 -5.21 -15.50 -8.97
N THR A 253 -5.72 -14.28 -9.04
CA THR A 253 -6.99 -13.91 -8.38
C THR A 253 -8.21 -14.55 -9.04
N ASP A 254 -8.24 -14.74 -10.35
CA ASP A 254 -9.30 -15.46 -11.04
C ASP A 254 -9.33 -16.95 -10.66
N THR A 255 -8.17 -17.56 -10.48
CA THR A 255 -8.04 -18.94 -10.01
C THR A 255 -8.55 -19.08 -8.58
N ASN A 256 -8.17 -18.14 -7.70
CA ASN A 256 -8.63 -18.12 -6.30
C ASN A 256 -10.16 -17.95 -6.22
N ALA A 257 -10.73 -17.03 -6.99
CA ALA A 257 -12.17 -16.81 -7.03
C ALA A 257 -12.94 -18.08 -7.46
N ARG A 258 -12.44 -18.81 -8.46
CA ARG A 258 -13.03 -20.08 -8.90
C ARG A 258 -12.96 -21.17 -7.82
N LYS A 259 -11.82 -21.24 -7.10
CA LYS A 259 -11.64 -22.19 -5.99
C LYS A 259 -12.63 -21.91 -4.86
N VAL A 260 -12.76 -20.64 -4.45
CA VAL A 260 -13.72 -20.25 -3.40
C VAL A 260 -15.15 -20.63 -3.80
N LEU A 261 -15.57 -20.33 -5.04
CA LEU A 261 -16.91 -20.70 -5.52
C LEU A 261 -17.13 -22.21 -5.55
N TYR A 262 -16.11 -22.99 -5.90
CA TYR A 262 -16.19 -24.44 -5.88
C TYR A 262 -16.36 -24.99 -4.46
N ASP A 263 -15.56 -24.48 -3.51
CA ASP A 263 -15.61 -24.90 -2.11
C ASP A 263 -16.96 -24.53 -1.46
N GLU A 264 -17.51 -23.35 -1.76
CA GLU A 264 -18.85 -22.92 -1.31
C GLU A 264 -19.97 -23.84 -1.87
N GLN A 265 -19.87 -24.25 -3.13
CA GLN A 265 -20.83 -25.19 -3.73
C GLN A 265 -20.76 -26.57 -3.10
N GLN A 266 -19.57 -27.07 -2.74
CA GLN A 266 -19.42 -28.35 -2.06
C GLN A 266 -20.05 -28.32 -0.66
N HIS A 267 -19.89 -27.23 0.11
CA HIS A 267 -20.46 -27.05 1.45
C HIS A 267 -21.99 -26.89 1.45
N GLN A 268 -22.62 -26.57 0.30
CA GLN A 268 -24.08 -26.49 0.17
C GLN A 268 -24.70 -27.84 -0.18
N ILE A 269 -23.89 -28.82 -0.58
CA ILE A 269 -24.34 -30.18 -1.00
C ILE A 269 -24.21 -31.19 0.16
N GLU A 270 -23.37 -30.89 1.16
CA GLU A 270 -23.28 -31.61 2.43
C GLU A 270 -24.35 -31.14 3.44
#